data_b7b5dc9a08b19737c3c9c7d5a843073f
#
_entry.id   b7b5dc9a08b19737c3c9c7d5a843073f
#
_cell.length_a   1.000
_cell.length_b   1.000
_cell.length_c   1.000
_cell.angle_alpha   90.00
_cell.angle_beta   90.00
_cell.angle_gamma   90.00
#
_symmetry.space_group_name_H-M   'P 1'
#
loop_
_entity.id
_entity.type
_entity.pdbx_description
1 polymer ?
#
loop_
_entity_poly.entity_id
_entity_poly.type
_entity_poly.pdbx_seq_one_letter_code
_entity_poly.pdbx_strand_id
1 'polypeptide(L)'
;MNNLTCGFDHAIVGVGDLEAARLTWQRLGFTTCPRGKHIGWGTANYCIMFADDYLELLGIVDASQFTNNLDHFLSQHGEGLLGMAFASSDIAALAEQLGGQPQDLKRLLELPEGTVEPRFKLLHPPAGTLPGLSGFFCQHLTPQLMRRPEWLVHGNGARRIAGISVAVTDKAEAQAAYGRVFGAQFVDDKIDFIKADGTPKLSGLAIEVVDLAVTEAFLADAGIAFTEASEGLSVSPQQACGAVIRFVPRPACS
;
A
#
# COMPACT_ATOMS: atom_id res chain seq x y z
N MET A 1 2.32 1.32 26.12
CA MET A 1 2.25 2.13 24.88
C MET A 1 0.81 2.09 24.42
N ASN A 2 0.16 3.23 24.19
CA ASN A 2 -1.19 3.25 23.63
C ASN A 2 -1.09 2.72 22.20
N ASN A 3 -1.71 1.58 21.89
CA ASN A 3 -1.74 0.99 20.56
C ASN A 3 -2.69 1.79 19.64
N LEU A 4 -2.33 3.04 19.35
CA LEU A 4 -3.10 3.86 18.41
C LEU A 4 -2.82 3.49 16.95
N THR A 5 -1.70 2.80 16.69
CA THR A 5 -1.32 2.28 15.37
C THR A 5 -1.61 0.77 15.32
N CYS A 6 -2.35 0.32 14.29
CA CYS A 6 -2.86 -1.03 14.17
C CYS A 6 -2.20 -1.85 13.05
N GLY A 7 -1.05 -1.40 12.53
CA GLY A 7 -0.34 -2.05 11.44
C GLY A 7 -0.46 -1.32 10.10
N PHE A 8 -0.28 -2.05 9.01
CA PHE A 8 -0.49 -1.50 7.67
C PHE A 8 -1.98 -1.30 7.38
N ASP A 9 -2.31 -0.21 6.70
CA ASP A 9 -3.64 0.01 6.13
C ASP A 9 -3.60 -0.26 4.62
N HIS A 10 -2.76 0.46 3.87
CA HIS A 10 -2.57 0.19 2.45
C HIS A 10 -1.26 0.76 1.91
N ALA A 11 -0.75 0.09 0.87
CA ALA A 11 0.32 0.62 0.05
C ALA A 11 -0.26 1.23 -1.22
N ILE A 12 0.31 2.36 -1.67
CA ILE A 12 -0.15 3.08 -2.85
C ILE A 12 0.86 2.92 -3.99
N VAL A 13 0.35 2.51 -5.14
CA VAL A 13 1.09 2.47 -6.41
C VAL A 13 0.54 3.58 -7.30
N GLY A 14 1.36 4.58 -7.59
CA GLY A 14 1.03 5.64 -8.54
C GLY A 14 1.17 5.13 -9.97
N VAL A 15 0.12 5.30 -10.80
CA VAL A 15 0.08 4.77 -12.16
C VAL A 15 -0.35 5.82 -13.17
N GLY A 16 0.21 5.77 -14.37
CA GLY A 16 -0.09 6.71 -15.46
C GLY A 16 -1.41 6.38 -16.17
N ASP A 17 -1.67 5.07 -16.40
CA ASP A 17 -2.94 4.58 -16.95
C ASP A 17 -3.58 3.61 -15.96
N LEU A 18 -4.65 4.07 -15.33
CA LEU A 18 -5.33 3.33 -14.27
C LEU A 18 -5.99 2.03 -14.77
N GLU A 19 -6.52 2.01 -16.01
CA GLU A 19 -7.13 0.80 -16.56
C GLU A 19 -6.08 -0.21 -17.00
N ALA A 20 -4.99 0.24 -17.63
CA ALA A 20 -3.86 -0.63 -17.98
C ALA A 20 -3.23 -1.23 -16.70
N ALA A 21 -3.08 -0.45 -15.64
CA ALA A 21 -2.59 -0.92 -14.36
C ALA A 21 -3.52 -1.98 -13.75
N ARG A 22 -4.85 -1.76 -13.75
CA ARG A 22 -5.82 -2.75 -13.30
C ARG A 22 -5.63 -4.09 -14.01
N LEU A 23 -5.53 -4.08 -15.35
CA LEU A 23 -5.32 -5.29 -16.14
C LEU A 23 -3.98 -5.98 -15.83
N THR A 24 -2.92 -5.19 -15.65
CA THR A 24 -1.59 -5.68 -15.26
C THR A 24 -1.64 -6.41 -13.93
N TRP A 25 -2.29 -5.82 -12.92
CA TRP A 25 -2.39 -6.42 -11.59
C TRP A 25 -3.36 -7.63 -11.55
N GLN A 26 -4.40 -7.63 -12.38
CA GLN A 26 -5.25 -8.82 -12.57
C GLN A 26 -4.45 -9.98 -13.21
N ARG A 27 -3.57 -9.68 -14.15
CA ARG A 27 -2.67 -10.69 -14.75
C ARG A 27 -1.68 -11.25 -13.73
N LEU A 28 -1.25 -10.45 -12.73
CA LEU A 28 -0.48 -10.92 -11.58
C LEU A 28 -1.30 -11.81 -10.63
N GLY A 29 -2.58 -12.03 -10.87
CA GLY A 29 -3.47 -12.87 -10.05
C GLY A 29 -4.22 -12.16 -8.96
N PHE A 30 -4.18 -10.84 -8.92
CA PHE A 30 -4.94 -10.07 -7.93
C PHE A 30 -6.37 -9.79 -8.40
N THR A 31 -7.32 -9.89 -7.48
CA THR A 31 -8.70 -9.44 -7.67
C THR A 31 -8.77 -7.96 -7.33
N THR A 32 -9.29 -7.15 -8.24
CA THR A 32 -9.49 -5.71 -8.03
C THR A 32 -10.95 -5.42 -7.66
N CYS A 33 -11.16 -4.49 -6.72
CA CYS A 33 -12.49 -3.93 -6.43
C CYS A 33 -13.01 -3.10 -7.61
N PRO A 34 -14.29 -2.75 -7.65
CA PRO A 34 -14.80 -1.71 -8.52
C PRO A 34 -14.06 -0.38 -8.33
N ARG A 35 -14.09 0.46 -9.36
CA ARG A 35 -13.37 1.73 -9.35
C ARG A 35 -13.91 2.66 -8.28
N GLY A 36 -12.98 3.19 -7.47
CA GLY A 36 -13.23 4.28 -6.54
C GLY A 36 -12.86 5.64 -7.16
N LYS A 37 -13.55 6.70 -6.77
CA LYS A 37 -13.25 8.07 -7.16
C LYS A 37 -13.21 8.98 -5.92
N HIS A 38 -12.13 9.74 -5.76
CA HIS A 38 -12.02 10.72 -4.69
C HIS A 38 -12.96 11.93 -4.98
N ILE A 39 -13.78 12.28 -4.01
CA ILE A 39 -14.74 13.38 -4.18
C ILE A 39 -13.99 14.71 -4.16
N GLY A 40 -14.15 15.50 -5.22
CA GLY A 40 -13.50 16.80 -5.37
C GLY A 40 -12.03 16.74 -5.81
N TRP A 41 -11.53 15.53 -6.17
CA TRP A 41 -10.17 15.35 -6.66
C TRP A 41 -10.17 14.80 -8.08
N GLY A 42 -9.05 15.01 -8.79
CA GLY A 42 -8.82 14.48 -10.13
C GLY A 42 -8.31 13.03 -10.16
N THR A 43 -8.33 12.33 -9.04
CA THR A 43 -7.80 10.98 -8.92
C THR A 43 -8.90 9.93 -8.72
N ALA A 44 -8.64 8.73 -9.23
CA ALA A 44 -9.43 7.53 -9.01
C ALA A 44 -8.52 6.35 -8.69
N ASN A 45 -9.10 5.27 -8.18
CA ASN A 45 -8.34 4.11 -7.75
C ASN A 45 -9.02 2.78 -8.07
N TYR A 46 -8.21 1.73 -8.10
CA TYR A 46 -8.62 0.34 -7.91
C TYR A 46 -7.93 -0.21 -6.67
N CYS A 47 -8.71 -0.82 -5.77
CA CYS A 47 -8.15 -1.48 -4.59
C CYS A 47 -8.07 -2.99 -4.79
N ILE A 48 -7.05 -3.59 -4.21
CA ILE A 48 -6.82 -5.03 -4.10
C ILE A 48 -6.91 -5.34 -2.61
N MET A 49 -8.06 -5.85 -2.16
CA MET A 49 -8.38 -5.97 -0.75
C MET A 49 -7.86 -7.26 -0.15
N PHE A 50 -7.23 -7.17 1.00
CA PHE A 50 -6.95 -8.30 1.89
C PHE A 50 -7.84 -8.20 3.15
N ALA A 51 -7.71 -9.15 4.06
CA ALA A 51 -8.56 -9.17 5.26
C ALA A 51 -8.41 -7.91 6.13
N ASP A 52 -7.17 -7.46 6.33
CA ASP A 52 -6.86 -6.36 7.25
C ASP A 52 -6.27 -5.12 6.56
N ASP A 53 -5.61 -5.30 5.41
CA ASP A 53 -4.95 -4.25 4.64
C ASP A 53 -5.30 -4.33 3.14
N TYR A 54 -4.71 -3.49 2.28
CA TYR A 54 -4.94 -3.54 0.84
C TYR A 54 -3.84 -2.83 0.04
N LEU A 55 -3.85 -3.03 -1.29
CA LEU A 55 -3.06 -2.24 -2.23
C LEU A 55 -4.00 -1.27 -2.96
N GLU A 56 -3.54 -0.07 -3.23
CA GLU A 56 -4.26 0.94 -3.98
C GLU A 56 -3.49 1.29 -5.26
N LEU A 57 -4.09 1.05 -6.41
CA LEU A 57 -3.63 1.58 -7.69
C LEU A 57 -4.26 2.95 -7.87
N LEU A 58 -3.46 4.01 -7.83
CA LEU A 58 -3.93 5.40 -7.85
C LEU A 58 -3.51 6.05 -9.18
N GLY A 59 -4.50 6.55 -9.92
CA GLY A 59 -4.28 7.22 -11.19
C GLY A 59 -5.03 8.55 -11.31
N ILE A 60 -4.57 9.41 -12.24
CA ILE A 60 -5.22 10.68 -12.57
C ILE A 60 -6.26 10.41 -13.66
N VAL A 61 -7.52 10.82 -13.40
CA VAL A 61 -8.63 10.73 -14.35
C VAL A 61 -9.12 12.09 -14.81
N ASP A 62 -8.75 13.15 -14.10
CA ASP A 62 -9.03 14.55 -14.48
C ASP A 62 -7.88 15.44 -13.97
N ALA A 63 -6.94 15.74 -14.85
CA ALA A 63 -5.78 16.57 -14.53
C ALA A 63 -6.11 18.07 -14.29
N SER A 64 -7.33 18.50 -14.54
CA SER A 64 -7.77 19.86 -14.24
C SER A 64 -8.17 20.07 -12.78
N GLN A 65 -8.33 18.97 -12.02
CA GLN A 65 -8.67 18.99 -10.61
C GLN A 65 -7.44 18.69 -9.74
N PHE A 66 -7.61 18.77 -8.42
CA PHE A 66 -6.56 18.48 -7.45
C PHE A 66 -6.09 17.03 -7.53
N THR A 67 -4.81 16.83 -7.84
CA THR A 67 -4.19 15.50 -8.03
C THR A 67 -3.45 14.98 -6.81
N ASN A 68 -3.38 15.77 -5.73
CA ASN A 68 -2.59 15.49 -4.52
C ASN A 68 -1.12 15.17 -4.84
N ASN A 69 -0.50 15.93 -5.74
CA ASN A 69 0.88 15.79 -6.23
C ASN A 69 1.19 14.47 -6.95
N LEU A 70 0.21 13.68 -7.34
CA LEU A 70 0.43 12.46 -8.11
C LEU A 70 1.02 12.76 -9.49
N ASP A 71 0.61 13.86 -10.13
CA ASP A 71 1.18 14.35 -11.39
C ASP A 71 2.68 14.65 -11.27
N HIS A 72 3.09 15.32 -10.18
CA HIS A 72 4.49 15.59 -9.90
C HIS A 72 5.27 14.29 -9.66
N PHE A 73 4.73 13.37 -8.85
CA PHE A 73 5.35 12.07 -8.62
C PHE A 73 5.58 11.31 -9.92
N LEU A 74 4.54 11.18 -10.75
CA LEU A 74 4.62 10.47 -12.03
C LEU A 74 5.61 11.12 -13.01
N SER A 75 5.69 12.45 -13.03
CA SER A 75 6.64 13.16 -13.89
C SER A 75 8.10 12.98 -13.47
N GLN A 76 8.37 12.85 -12.17
CA GLN A 76 9.73 12.74 -11.63
C GLN A 76 10.21 11.29 -11.52
N HIS A 77 9.33 10.35 -11.24
CA HIS A 77 9.70 8.98 -10.87
C HIS A 77 9.10 7.91 -11.79
N GLY A 78 8.15 8.29 -12.65
CA GLY A 78 7.32 7.33 -13.39
C GLY A 78 6.34 6.61 -12.48
N GLU A 79 5.81 5.48 -12.96
CA GLU A 79 4.96 4.60 -12.16
C GLU A 79 5.74 3.91 -11.04
N GLY A 80 5.09 3.62 -9.91
CA GLY A 80 5.73 2.90 -8.82
C GLY A 80 5.11 3.12 -7.45
N LEU A 81 5.82 2.65 -6.43
CA LEU A 81 5.41 2.78 -5.03
C LEU A 81 5.46 4.25 -4.61
N LEU A 82 4.28 4.85 -4.41
CA LEU A 82 4.10 6.26 -4.04
C LEU A 82 4.23 6.46 -2.54
N GLY A 83 3.61 5.59 -1.73
CA GLY A 83 3.58 5.75 -0.28
C GLY A 83 2.88 4.61 0.44
N MET A 84 2.75 4.78 1.75
CA MET A 84 2.16 3.81 2.65
C MET A 84 1.24 4.47 3.67
N ALA A 85 0.02 3.95 3.81
CA ALA A 85 -0.84 4.28 4.92
C ALA A 85 -0.73 3.24 6.05
N PHE A 86 -0.78 3.72 7.28
CA PHE A 86 -0.81 2.89 8.48
C PHE A 86 -2.19 2.99 9.15
N ALA A 87 -2.72 1.87 9.59
CA ALA A 87 -4.01 1.83 10.26
C ALA A 87 -3.93 2.49 11.64
N SER A 88 -4.95 3.27 11.97
CA SER A 88 -5.12 3.85 13.30
C SER A 88 -6.54 3.63 13.80
N SER A 89 -6.66 3.32 15.08
CA SER A 89 -7.96 3.22 15.76
C SER A 89 -8.55 4.57 16.16
N ASP A 90 -7.68 5.58 16.36
CA ASP A 90 -8.07 6.93 16.77
C ASP A 90 -7.08 7.98 16.23
N ILE A 91 -7.48 8.61 15.13
CA ILE A 91 -6.68 9.66 14.47
C ILE A 91 -6.58 10.93 15.33
N ALA A 92 -7.59 11.26 16.14
CA ALA A 92 -7.54 12.45 16.99
C ALA A 92 -6.49 12.30 18.08
N ALA A 93 -6.52 11.18 18.81
CA ALA A 93 -5.51 10.87 19.82
C ALA A 93 -4.09 10.73 19.21
N LEU A 94 -3.98 10.17 18.02
CA LEU A 94 -2.70 10.05 17.32
C LEU A 94 -2.15 11.43 16.91
N ALA A 95 -3.01 12.37 16.51
CA ALA A 95 -2.62 13.75 16.19
C ALA A 95 -2.11 14.51 17.41
N GLU A 96 -2.67 14.27 18.60
CA GLU A 96 -2.15 14.82 19.87
C GLU A 96 -0.75 14.28 20.18
N GLN A 97 -0.49 13.02 19.85
CA GLN A 97 0.81 12.39 20.12
C GLN A 97 1.90 12.77 19.11
N LEU A 98 1.59 12.77 17.80
CA LEU A 98 2.57 12.97 16.73
C LEU A 98 2.60 14.40 16.19
N GLY A 99 1.56 15.17 16.42
CA GLY A 99 1.29 16.42 15.73
C GLY A 99 0.59 16.19 14.39
N GLY A 100 0.26 17.27 13.70
CA GLY A 100 -0.49 17.28 12.46
C GLY A 100 -1.97 17.59 12.67
N GLN A 101 -2.71 17.69 11.57
CA GLN A 101 -4.14 18.01 11.61
C GLN A 101 -4.94 16.86 10.97
N PRO A 102 -5.93 16.30 11.69
CA PRO A 102 -6.85 15.31 11.12
C PRO A 102 -7.61 15.88 9.92
N GLN A 103 -7.75 15.07 8.87
CA GLN A 103 -8.47 15.42 7.66
C GLN A 103 -9.54 14.37 7.38
N ASP A 104 -10.74 14.81 7.00
CA ASP A 104 -11.79 13.92 6.54
C ASP A 104 -11.61 13.64 5.05
N LEU A 105 -11.70 12.37 4.67
CA LEU A 105 -11.70 11.92 3.28
C LEU A 105 -12.94 11.08 2.99
N LYS A 106 -13.50 11.27 1.81
CA LYS A 106 -14.61 10.50 1.26
C LYS A 106 -14.29 10.11 -0.16
N ARG A 107 -14.73 8.92 -0.54
CA ARG A 107 -14.68 8.52 -1.94
C ARG A 107 -16.00 7.88 -2.37
N LEU A 108 -16.30 7.92 -3.65
CA LEU A 108 -17.38 7.14 -4.24
C LEU A 108 -16.83 5.78 -4.66
N LEU A 109 -17.58 4.73 -4.37
CA LEU A 109 -17.31 3.37 -4.85
C LEU A 109 -18.53 2.92 -5.65
N GLU A 110 -18.33 2.69 -6.94
CA GLU A 110 -19.39 2.31 -7.89
C GLU A 110 -19.58 0.80 -7.85
N LEU A 111 -20.66 0.35 -7.19
CA LEU A 111 -21.02 -1.06 -7.09
C LEU A 111 -22.14 -1.38 -8.10
N PRO A 112 -22.29 -2.65 -8.51
CA PRO A 112 -23.40 -3.05 -9.39
C PRO A 112 -24.79 -2.70 -8.85
N GLU A 113 -24.96 -2.74 -7.53
CA GLU A 113 -26.21 -2.43 -6.83
C GLU A 113 -26.39 -0.94 -6.50
N GLY A 114 -25.43 -0.09 -6.83
CA GLY A 114 -25.46 1.35 -6.58
C GLY A 114 -24.17 1.89 -5.98
N THR A 115 -24.05 3.20 -5.89
CA THR A 115 -22.85 3.87 -5.36
C THR A 115 -22.91 3.95 -3.83
N VAL A 116 -21.79 3.65 -3.17
CA VAL A 116 -21.60 3.84 -1.73
C VAL A 116 -20.48 4.87 -1.46
N GLU A 117 -20.47 5.46 -0.27
CA GLU A 117 -19.53 6.51 0.13
C GLU A 117 -18.69 6.04 1.34
N PRO A 118 -17.59 5.30 1.15
CA PRO A 118 -16.62 5.05 2.19
C PRO A 118 -16.04 6.35 2.76
N ARG A 119 -15.87 6.37 4.09
CA ARG A 119 -15.39 7.54 4.84
C ARG A 119 -14.20 7.18 5.70
N PHE A 120 -13.26 8.14 5.77
CA PHE A 120 -11.98 7.97 6.45
C PHE A 120 -11.62 9.25 7.20
N LYS A 121 -10.77 9.09 8.22
CA LYS A 121 -9.96 10.18 8.78
C LYS A 121 -8.50 9.90 8.48
N LEU A 122 -7.79 10.92 8.01
CA LEU A 122 -6.37 10.84 7.70
C LEU A 122 -5.57 11.73 8.65
N LEU A 123 -4.32 11.34 8.91
CA LEU A 123 -3.33 12.18 9.57
C LEU A 123 -2.01 12.08 8.81
N HIS A 124 -1.57 13.19 8.25
CA HIS A 124 -0.21 13.33 7.74
C HIS A 124 0.69 13.79 8.89
N PRO A 125 1.63 12.96 9.34
CA PRO A 125 2.54 13.34 10.42
C PRO A 125 3.49 14.45 9.94
N PRO A 126 4.12 15.21 10.86
CA PRO A 126 5.14 16.19 10.50
C PRO A 126 6.27 15.57 9.67
N ALA A 127 6.87 16.39 8.80
CA ALA A 127 8.01 15.95 7.98
C ALA A 127 9.13 15.39 8.85
N GLY A 128 9.75 14.29 8.39
CA GLY A 128 10.82 13.61 9.12
C GLY A 128 10.37 12.62 10.20
N THR A 129 9.05 12.50 10.47
CA THR A 129 8.53 11.47 11.39
C THR A 129 8.81 10.06 10.89
N LEU A 130 8.70 9.84 9.58
CA LEU A 130 8.95 8.57 8.90
C LEU A 130 9.97 8.77 7.76
N PRO A 131 11.29 8.79 8.06
CA PRO A 131 12.33 8.99 7.05
C PRO A 131 12.21 7.98 5.90
N GLY A 132 12.28 8.47 4.66
CA GLY A 132 12.23 7.65 3.45
C GLY A 132 10.82 7.22 3.03
N LEU A 133 9.78 7.64 3.72
CA LEU A 133 8.42 7.23 3.41
C LEU A 133 7.48 8.44 3.27
N SER A 134 6.79 8.50 2.13
CA SER A 134 5.56 9.29 2.04
C SER A 134 4.46 8.51 2.75
N GLY A 135 4.37 8.70 4.08
CA GLY A 135 3.49 7.92 4.95
C GLY A 135 2.45 8.79 5.64
N PHE A 136 1.28 8.20 5.87
CA PHE A 136 0.20 8.81 6.63
C PHE A 136 -0.57 7.75 7.42
N PHE A 137 -1.44 8.19 8.31
CA PHE A 137 -2.31 7.29 9.09
C PHE A 137 -3.74 7.40 8.58
N CYS A 138 -4.44 6.27 8.59
CA CYS A 138 -5.81 6.14 8.10
C CYS A 138 -6.68 5.44 9.14
N GLN A 139 -7.81 6.05 9.46
CA GLN A 139 -8.88 5.45 10.26
C GLN A 139 -10.11 5.27 9.37
N HIS A 140 -10.54 4.03 9.18
CA HIS A 140 -11.77 3.71 8.46
C HIS A 140 -12.98 3.98 9.35
N LEU A 141 -13.89 4.86 8.89
CA LEU A 141 -15.15 5.15 9.59
C LEU A 141 -16.29 4.24 9.13
N THR A 142 -16.15 3.63 7.95
CA THR A 142 -17.16 2.73 7.35
C THR A 142 -16.51 1.48 6.76
N PRO A 143 -15.75 0.68 7.56
CA PRO A 143 -14.94 -0.43 7.04
C PRO A 143 -15.79 -1.52 6.35
N GLN A 144 -17.05 -1.69 6.75
CA GLN A 144 -17.99 -2.67 6.17
C GLN A 144 -18.30 -2.39 4.68
N LEU A 145 -18.10 -1.18 4.19
CA LEU A 145 -18.29 -0.84 2.77
C LEU A 145 -17.11 -1.25 1.89
N MET A 146 -15.96 -1.57 2.51
CA MET A 146 -14.70 -1.80 1.83
C MET A 146 -14.28 -3.26 1.75
N ARG A 147 -14.87 -4.14 2.55
CA ARG A 147 -14.42 -5.53 2.68
C ARG A 147 -15.56 -6.48 2.36
N ARG A 148 -15.59 -6.96 1.10
CA ARG A 148 -16.53 -7.98 0.63
C ARG A 148 -15.78 -9.30 0.42
N PRO A 149 -16.36 -10.44 0.77
CA PRO A 149 -15.70 -11.74 0.65
C PRO A 149 -15.14 -12.04 -0.74
N GLU A 150 -15.86 -11.65 -1.80
CA GLU A 150 -15.46 -11.84 -3.19
C GLU A 150 -14.21 -11.06 -3.60
N TRP A 151 -13.84 -10.00 -2.86
CA TRP A 151 -12.65 -9.21 -3.13
C TRP A 151 -11.40 -9.71 -2.40
N LEU A 152 -11.57 -10.62 -1.43
CA LEU A 152 -10.48 -11.11 -0.57
C LEU A 152 -9.80 -12.37 -1.12
N VAL A 153 -10.27 -12.88 -2.26
CA VAL A 153 -9.72 -14.09 -2.88
C VAL A 153 -8.91 -13.73 -4.12
N HIS A 154 -7.65 -14.12 -4.14
CA HIS A 154 -6.70 -13.82 -5.21
C HIS A 154 -6.17 -15.11 -5.83
N GLY A 155 -6.09 -15.16 -7.17
CA GLY A 155 -5.62 -16.33 -7.92
C GLY A 155 -4.17 -16.71 -7.60
N ASN A 156 -3.34 -15.73 -7.25
CA ASN A 156 -1.96 -15.92 -6.82
C ASN A 156 -1.79 -16.32 -5.34
N GLY A 157 -2.89 -16.51 -4.60
CA GLY A 157 -2.86 -16.89 -3.19
C GLY A 157 -2.50 -15.77 -2.20
N ALA A 158 -2.42 -14.50 -2.64
CA ALA A 158 -2.10 -13.35 -1.79
C ALA A 158 -3.09 -13.16 -0.64
N ARG A 159 -2.59 -12.74 0.54
CA ARG A 159 -3.37 -12.64 1.78
C ARG A 159 -3.24 -11.33 2.52
N ARG A 160 -2.06 -10.69 2.49
CA ARG A 160 -1.80 -9.42 3.18
C ARG A 160 -0.47 -8.81 2.77
N ILE A 161 -0.25 -7.57 3.15
CA ILE A 161 1.06 -6.95 3.15
C ILE A 161 1.87 -7.54 4.31
N ALA A 162 2.89 -8.32 4.01
CA ALA A 162 3.76 -8.92 5.02
C ALA A 162 4.76 -7.93 5.59
N GLY A 163 5.27 -7.04 4.75
CA GLY A 163 6.27 -6.04 5.10
C GLY A 163 6.57 -5.06 3.98
N ILE A 164 7.38 -4.07 4.28
CA ILE A 164 7.86 -3.06 3.33
C ILE A 164 9.37 -2.94 3.38
N SER A 165 9.99 -2.56 2.27
CA SER A 165 11.38 -2.14 2.22
C SER A 165 11.45 -0.63 2.02
N VAL A 166 12.24 0.07 2.85
CA VAL A 166 12.41 1.53 2.79
C VAL A 166 13.88 1.84 2.57
N ALA A 167 14.18 2.48 1.46
CA ALA A 167 15.52 2.98 1.16
C ALA A 167 15.78 4.25 1.97
N VAL A 168 16.85 4.27 2.76
CA VAL A 168 17.21 5.37 3.68
C VAL A 168 18.70 5.63 3.66
N THR A 169 19.12 6.84 3.97
CA THR A 169 20.53 7.21 4.08
C THR A 169 21.16 6.72 5.38
N ASP A 170 20.40 6.73 6.48
CA ASP A 170 20.83 6.25 7.79
C ASP A 170 19.79 5.26 8.35
N LYS A 171 20.16 3.97 8.40
CA LYS A 171 19.31 2.90 8.90
C LYS A 171 19.02 3.02 10.40
N ALA A 172 20.03 3.42 11.17
CA ALA A 172 19.89 3.50 12.63
C ALA A 172 18.95 4.65 13.03
N GLU A 173 19.08 5.80 12.36
CA GLU A 173 18.18 6.93 12.53
C GLU A 173 16.74 6.54 12.13
N ALA A 174 16.56 5.91 10.98
CA ALA A 174 15.27 5.48 10.51
C ALA A 174 14.63 4.46 11.46
N GLN A 175 15.38 3.42 11.89
CA GLN A 175 14.89 2.41 12.84
C GLN A 175 14.46 3.06 14.16
N ALA A 176 15.22 4.01 14.68
CA ALA A 176 14.85 4.75 15.88
C ALA A 176 13.59 5.61 15.68
N ALA A 177 13.47 6.30 14.52
CA ALA A 177 12.31 7.12 14.20
C ALA A 177 11.02 6.30 14.12
N TYR A 178 11.05 5.21 13.35
CA TYR A 178 9.90 4.29 13.22
C TYR A 178 9.59 3.58 14.55
N GLY A 179 10.62 3.21 15.31
CA GLY A 179 10.47 2.58 16.63
C GLY A 179 9.71 3.46 17.63
N ARG A 180 9.86 4.79 17.55
CA ARG A 180 9.08 5.74 18.38
C ARG A 180 7.60 5.76 18.04
N VAL A 181 7.26 5.52 16.78
CA VAL A 181 5.87 5.55 16.26
C VAL A 181 5.18 4.20 16.44
N PHE A 182 5.83 3.11 16.03
CA PHE A 182 5.22 1.78 15.93
C PHE A 182 5.66 0.80 17.01
N GLY A 183 6.75 1.10 17.71
CA GLY A 183 7.43 0.17 18.61
C GLY A 183 8.44 -0.72 17.86
N ALA A 184 9.49 -1.16 18.58
CA ALA A 184 10.62 -1.88 17.98
C ALA A 184 10.18 -3.20 17.32
N GLN A 185 9.32 -3.98 17.98
CA GLN A 185 8.86 -5.27 17.44
C GLN A 185 8.18 -5.14 16.07
N PHE A 186 7.29 -4.13 15.88
CA PHE A 186 6.65 -3.92 14.59
C PHE A 186 7.68 -3.56 13.51
N VAL A 187 8.66 -2.73 13.87
CA VAL A 187 9.72 -2.32 12.94
C VAL A 187 10.56 -3.52 12.52
N ASP A 188 11.01 -4.32 13.50
CA ASP A 188 11.84 -5.51 13.25
C ASP A 188 11.11 -6.57 12.39
N ASP A 189 9.80 -6.74 12.61
CA ASP A 189 9.00 -7.76 11.92
C ASP A 189 8.52 -7.32 10.53
N LYS A 190 8.38 -6.00 10.28
CA LYS A 190 7.60 -5.48 9.15
C LYS A 190 8.35 -4.54 8.23
N ILE A 191 9.48 -3.99 8.64
CA ILE A 191 10.16 -2.93 7.90
C ILE A 191 11.63 -3.29 7.68
N ASP A 192 11.99 -3.50 6.42
CA ASP A 192 13.39 -3.69 6.02
C ASP A 192 13.98 -2.35 5.55
N PHE A 193 14.97 -1.83 6.29
CA PHE A 193 15.68 -0.64 5.88
C PHE A 193 16.85 -0.98 4.97
N ILE A 194 16.84 -0.45 3.77
CA ILE A 194 17.89 -0.61 2.77
C ILE A 194 18.71 0.68 2.74
N LYS A 195 20.03 0.57 2.94
CA LYS A 195 20.91 1.75 2.77
C LYS A 195 20.95 2.16 1.31
N ALA A 196 20.71 3.43 1.05
CA ALA A 196 20.78 4.02 -0.28
C ALA A 196 21.56 5.34 -0.24
N ASP A 197 22.32 5.61 -1.30
CA ASP A 197 23.07 6.85 -1.47
C ASP A 197 22.23 7.94 -2.18
N GLY A 198 20.97 7.60 -2.56
CA GLY A 198 20.04 8.49 -3.25
C GLY A 198 18.90 8.98 -2.37
N THR A 199 17.84 9.50 -3.02
CA THR A 199 16.64 9.97 -2.34
C THR A 199 15.97 8.83 -1.58
N PRO A 200 15.71 8.98 -0.26
CA PRO A 200 14.98 8.01 0.53
C PRO A 200 13.57 7.78 -0.02
N LYS A 201 13.13 6.50 -0.11
CA LYS A 201 11.82 6.15 -0.67
C LYS A 201 11.35 4.76 -0.24
N LEU A 202 10.04 4.53 -0.35
CA LEU A 202 9.46 3.18 -0.35
C LEU A 202 10.01 2.43 -1.57
N SER A 203 10.71 1.30 -1.35
CA SER A 203 11.46 0.60 -2.39
C SER A 203 10.95 -0.80 -2.71
N GLY A 204 10.09 -1.39 -1.87
CA GLY A 204 9.53 -2.71 -2.12
C GLY A 204 8.39 -3.08 -1.19
N LEU A 205 7.59 -4.03 -1.64
CA LEU A 205 6.51 -4.65 -0.88
C LEU A 205 6.73 -6.15 -0.78
N ALA A 206 6.56 -6.71 0.42
CA ALA A 206 6.44 -8.15 0.63
C ALA A 206 4.95 -8.49 0.81
N ILE A 207 4.44 -9.42 0.01
CA ILE A 207 3.05 -9.88 0.03
C ILE A 207 3.04 -11.33 0.53
N GLU A 208 2.37 -11.58 1.65
CA GLU A 208 2.19 -12.94 2.16
C GLU A 208 1.22 -13.71 1.27
N VAL A 209 1.58 -14.93 0.95
CA VAL A 209 0.75 -15.88 0.19
C VAL A 209 0.45 -17.14 0.99
N VAL A 210 -0.61 -17.83 0.62
CA VAL A 210 -0.99 -19.10 1.25
C VAL A 210 0.08 -20.16 1.02
N ASP A 211 0.56 -20.26 -0.22
CA ASP A 211 1.52 -21.25 -0.68
C ASP A 211 2.32 -20.67 -1.86
N LEU A 212 3.64 -20.65 -1.72
CA LEU A 212 4.53 -20.16 -2.78
C LEU A 212 4.46 -20.99 -4.05
N ALA A 213 4.25 -22.32 -3.96
CA ALA A 213 4.14 -23.18 -5.15
C ALA A 213 2.88 -22.84 -5.97
N VAL A 214 1.78 -22.48 -5.30
CA VAL A 214 0.57 -21.98 -5.99
C VAL A 214 0.83 -20.66 -6.68
N THR A 215 1.53 -19.75 -6.01
CA THR A 215 1.91 -18.44 -6.58
C THR A 215 2.84 -18.61 -7.78
N GLU A 216 3.85 -19.46 -7.64
CA GLU A 216 4.81 -19.77 -8.71
C GLU A 216 4.11 -20.33 -9.96
N ALA A 217 3.28 -21.36 -9.77
CA ALA A 217 2.50 -21.94 -10.87
C ALA A 217 1.62 -20.91 -11.54
N PHE A 218 0.93 -20.05 -10.77
CA PHE A 218 0.09 -18.99 -11.32
C PHE A 218 0.90 -18.00 -12.18
N LEU A 219 2.03 -17.51 -11.65
CA LEU A 219 2.89 -16.56 -12.37
C LEU A 219 3.46 -17.18 -13.67
N ALA A 220 3.88 -18.44 -13.61
CA ALA A 220 4.40 -19.17 -14.77
C ALA A 220 3.31 -19.34 -15.85
N ASP A 221 2.11 -19.77 -15.48
CA ASP A 221 0.97 -19.94 -16.39
C ASP A 221 0.53 -18.60 -17.04
N ALA A 222 0.62 -17.50 -16.28
CA ALA A 222 0.35 -16.16 -16.78
C ALA A 222 1.49 -15.57 -17.64
N GLY A 223 2.61 -16.29 -17.80
CA GLY A 223 3.79 -15.82 -18.52
C GLY A 223 4.47 -14.61 -17.87
N ILE A 224 4.43 -14.53 -16.55
CA ILE A 224 5.06 -13.46 -15.77
C ILE A 224 6.44 -13.91 -15.32
N ALA A 225 7.47 -13.14 -15.70
CA ALA A 225 8.82 -13.41 -15.25
C ALA A 225 8.98 -13.09 -13.76
N PHE A 226 9.55 -14.00 -13.00
CA PHE A 226 9.92 -13.84 -11.61
C PHE A 226 11.31 -14.41 -11.35
N THR A 227 11.90 -14.05 -10.23
CA THR A 227 13.14 -14.62 -9.72
C THR A 227 12.90 -15.24 -8.36
N GLU A 228 13.45 -16.43 -8.16
CA GLU A 228 13.49 -17.05 -6.83
C GLU A 228 14.51 -16.30 -5.94
N ALA A 229 14.12 -16.04 -4.72
CA ALA A 229 14.96 -15.48 -3.68
C ALA A 229 14.90 -16.40 -2.44
N SER A 230 15.85 -16.24 -1.53
CA SER A 230 15.91 -17.08 -0.30
C SER A 230 14.62 -17.08 0.53
N GLU A 231 13.78 -16.07 0.36
CA GLU A 231 12.56 -15.88 1.14
C GLU A 231 11.30 -15.72 0.27
N GLY A 232 11.31 -16.15 -1.00
CA GLY A 232 10.12 -16.07 -1.83
C GLY A 232 10.39 -15.78 -3.30
N LEU A 233 9.37 -15.27 -4.00
CA LEU A 233 9.38 -14.99 -5.42
C LEU A 233 9.33 -13.47 -5.65
N SER A 234 10.26 -12.93 -6.43
CA SER A 234 10.30 -11.51 -6.76
C SER A 234 9.82 -11.24 -8.17
N VAL A 235 8.89 -10.32 -8.32
CA VAL A 235 8.41 -9.77 -9.59
C VAL A 235 9.04 -8.41 -9.81
N SER A 236 9.59 -8.21 -11.02
CA SER A 236 10.29 -6.96 -11.36
C SER A 236 9.32 -5.77 -11.51
N PRO A 237 9.81 -4.53 -11.35
CA PRO A 237 8.99 -3.33 -11.53
C PRO A 237 8.27 -3.25 -12.88
N GLN A 238 8.88 -3.75 -13.94
CA GLN A 238 8.31 -3.75 -15.30
C GLN A 238 7.02 -4.58 -15.40
N GLN A 239 6.86 -5.56 -14.52
CA GLN A 239 5.69 -6.44 -14.49
C GLN A 239 4.57 -5.93 -13.55
N ALA A 240 4.84 -4.91 -12.74
CA ALA A 240 3.97 -4.45 -11.66
C ALA A 240 3.87 -2.91 -11.58
N CYS A 241 3.78 -2.22 -12.73
CA CYS A 241 3.63 -0.76 -12.80
C CYS A 241 4.68 -0.04 -11.94
N GLY A 242 5.96 -0.38 -12.09
CA GLY A 242 7.06 0.24 -11.37
C GLY A 242 7.25 -0.23 -9.91
N ALA A 243 6.38 -1.06 -9.37
CA ALA A 243 6.49 -1.58 -8.01
C ALA A 243 7.37 -2.84 -7.94
N VAL A 244 8.28 -2.88 -6.97
CA VAL A 244 9.01 -4.11 -6.61
C VAL A 244 8.12 -4.92 -5.67
N ILE A 245 7.75 -6.14 -6.06
CA ILE A 245 6.90 -7.04 -5.27
C ILE A 245 7.66 -8.32 -4.99
N ARG A 246 7.62 -8.76 -3.74
CA ARG A 246 8.10 -10.06 -3.31
C ARG A 246 6.94 -10.84 -2.68
N PHE A 247 6.62 -11.99 -3.20
CA PHE A 247 5.71 -12.95 -2.59
C PHE A 247 6.48 -13.79 -1.58
N VAL A 248 5.99 -13.82 -0.35
CA VAL A 248 6.65 -14.52 0.77
C VAL A 248 5.70 -15.54 1.39
N PRO A 249 6.22 -16.66 1.94
CA PRO A 249 5.39 -17.61 2.60
C PRO A 249 4.85 -17.03 3.91
N ARG A 250 3.77 -17.61 4.41
CA ARG A 250 3.31 -17.33 5.76
C ARG A 250 4.39 -17.74 6.76
N PRO A 251 4.74 -16.88 7.74
CA PRO A 251 5.65 -17.29 8.82
C PRO A 251 5.14 -18.56 9.49
N ALA A 252 6.05 -19.50 9.75
CA ALA A 252 5.70 -20.69 10.54
C ALA A 252 5.14 -20.22 11.90
N CYS A 253 4.01 -20.78 12.32
CA CYS A 253 3.50 -20.49 13.66
C CYS A 253 4.55 -20.98 14.68
N SER A 254 5.16 -20.03 15.37
CA SER A 254 6.04 -20.29 16.52
C SER A 254 5.23 -20.65 17.75
#